data_85b10ef3dca0a85f8de8ffb3a50c392a
#
_entry.id   85b10ef3dca0a85f8de8ffb3a50c392a
#
_cell.length_a   1.000
_cell.length_b   1.000
_cell.length_c   1.000
_cell.angle_alpha   90.00
_cell.angle_beta   90.00
_cell.angle_gamma   90.00
#
_symmetry.space_group_name_H-M   'P 1'
#
loop_
_entity.id
_entity.type
_entity.pdbx_description
1 polymer ?
#
loop_
_entity_poly.entity_id
_entity_poly.type
_entity_poly.pdbx_seq_one_letter_code
_entity_poly.pdbx_strand_id
1 'polypeptide(L)'
;MFRAFLTGGIVCTIGEFLLNWCENMGMTKEIGGSWCSLILVFLSVLLTGFNIYPKIAKWGGAGALVPITGFANSVAAPAIEYKKEGQVMGIGCKIFTIAGPVILYGIFTSWVLGIVYCIFGKGV
;
A
#
# COMPACT_ATOMS: atom_id res chain seq x y z
N MET A 1 -2.35 6.08 19.41
CA MET A 1 -2.76 7.07 18.39
C MET A 1 -1.61 7.96 17.93
N PHE A 2 -0.85 8.60 18.82
CA PHE A 2 0.26 9.50 18.45
C PHE A 2 1.35 8.86 17.55
N ARG A 3 1.75 7.62 17.87
CA ARG A 3 2.74 6.88 17.05
C ARG A 3 2.23 6.60 15.63
N ALA A 4 0.96 6.24 15.50
CA ALA A 4 0.35 6.00 14.19
C ALA A 4 0.26 7.29 13.35
N PHE A 5 -0.04 8.42 13.99
CA PHE A 5 -0.03 9.73 13.34
C PHE A 5 1.37 10.10 12.84
N LEU A 6 2.40 9.92 13.68
CA LEU A 6 3.78 10.20 13.29
C LEU A 6 4.26 9.33 12.12
N THR A 7 4.05 8.02 12.19
CA THR A 7 4.50 7.12 11.11
C THR A 7 3.77 7.37 9.81
N GLY A 8 2.44 7.54 9.87
CA GLY A 8 1.64 7.89 8.70
C GLY A 8 2.06 9.24 8.10
N GLY A 9 2.28 10.25 8.96
CA GLY A 9 2.75 11.57 8.55
C GLY A 9 4.11 11.51 7.83
N ILE A 10 5.07 10.76 8.37
CA ILE A 10 6.39 10.58 7.73
C ILE A 10 6.24 9.92 6.36
N VAL A 11 5.44 8.86 6.23
CA VAL A 11 5.23 8.19 4.95
C VAL A 11 4.56 9.13 3.94
N CYS A 12 3.57 9.92 4.36
CA CYS A 12 2.92 10.91 3.49
C CYS A 12 3.89 12.02 3.06
N THR A 13 4.75 12.51 3.98
CA THR A 13 5.75 13.53 3.66
C THR A 13 6.77 13.02 2.63
N ILE A 14 7.22 11.76 2.77
CA ILE A 14 8.10 11.14 1.79
C ILE A 14 7.37 10.99 0.44
N GLY A 15 6.11 10.59 0.45
CA GLY A 15 5.29 10.49 -0.75
C GLY A 15 5.15 11.83 -1.47
N GLU A 16 4.84 12.91 -0.75
CA GLU A 16 4.73 14.25 -1.31
C GLU A 16 6.07 14.75 -1.88
N PHE A 17 7.17 14.48 -1.18
CA PHE A 17 8.50 14.83 -1.69
C PHE A 17 8.81 14.11 -3.01
N LEU A 18 8.51 12.82 -3.12
CA LEU A 18 8.69 12.04 -4.35
C LEU A 18 7.78 12.55 -5.48
N LEU A 19 6.56 12.92 -5.17
CA LEU A 19 5.60 13.47 -6.13
C LEU A 19 6.12 14.79 -6.72
N ASN A 20 6.52 15.72 -5.85
CA ASN A 20 7.10 16.99 -6.27
C ASN A 20 8.37 16.81 -7.09
N TRP A 21 9.18 15.82 -6.76
CA TRP A 21 10.36 15.51 -7.56
C TRP A 21 9.99 15.02 -8.97
N CYS A 22 9.00 14.13 -9.09
CA CYS A 22 8.50 13.66 -10.39
C CYS A 22 7.89 14.80 -11.21
N GLU A 23 7.15 15.72 -10.59
CA GLU A 23 6.59 16.90 -11.27
C GLU A 23 7.69 17.83 -11.78
N ASN A 24 8.75 18.06 -11.00
CA ASN A 24 9.91 18.85 -11.43
C ASN A 24 10.66 18.23 -12.63
N MET A 25 10.56 16.91 -12.81
CA MET A 25 11.08 16.22 -14.00
C MET A 25 10.17 16.35 -15.24
N GLY A 26 9.08 17.11 -15.15
CA GLY A 26 8.15 17.36 -16.25
C GLY A 26 7.07 16.29 -16.44
N MET A 27 6.87 15.40 -15.46
CA MET A 27 5.80 14.42 -15.52
C MET A 27 4.45 15.03 -15.13
N THR A 28 3.37 14.55 -15.75
CA THR A 28 2.01 14.90 -15.32
C THR A 28 1.71 14.32 -13.95
N LYS A 29 0.80 14.93 -13.20
CA LYS A 29 0.41 14.46 -11.85
C LYS A 29 -0.01 13.00 -11.80
N GLU A 30 -0.70 12.51 -12.81
CA GLU A 30 -1.15 11.13 -12.91
C GLU A 30 0.03 10.15 -13.06
N ILE A 31 0.97 10.49 -13.94
CA ILE A 31 2.20 9.70 -14.15
C ILE A 31 3.09 9.78 -12.91
N GLY A 32 3.27 10.96 -12.33
CA GLY A 32 4.03 11.18 -11.10
C GLY A 32 3.47 10.38 -9.92
N GLY A 33 2.15 10.33 -9.75
CA GLY A 33 1.49 9.53 -8.73
C GLY A 33 1.74 8.02 -8.89
N SER A 34 1.72 7.53 -10.13
CA SER A 34 2.03 6.11 -10.44
C SER A 34 3.48 5.77 -10.11
N TRP A 35 4.43 6.62 -10.48
CA TRP A 35 5.85 6.46 -10.15
C TRP A 35 6.12 6.55 -8.66
N CYS A 36 5.49 7.50 -7.96
CA CYS A 36 5.59 7.62 -6.51
C CYS A 36 5.13 6.34 -5.80
N SER A 37 3.98 5.80 -6.21
CA SER A 37 3.46 4.54 -5.67
C SER A 37 4.42 3.37 -5.92
N LEU A 38 5.00 3.27 -7.11
CA LEU A 38 5.95 2.23 -7.48
C LEU A 38 7.23 2.31 -6.65
N ILE A 39 7.78 3.51 -6.45
CA ILE A 39 8.98 3.72 -5.63
C ILE A 39 8.70 3.37 -4.17
N LEU A 40 7.56 3.81 -3.61
CA LEU A 40 7.18 3.51 -2.23
C LEU A 40 6.97 2.01 -2.00
N VAL A 41 6.33 1.31 -2.94
CA VAL A 41 6.16 -0.15 -2.90
C VAL A 41 7.52 -0.84 -2.94
N PHE A 42 8.40 -0.44 -3.86
CA PHE A 42 9.73 -1.01 -3.99
C PHE A 42 10.56 -0.83 -2.70
N LEU A 43 10.59 0.38 -2.14
CA LEU A 43 11.27 0.65 -0.88
C LEU A 43 10.70 -0.19 0.28
N SER A 44 9.38 -0.32 0.35
CA SER A 44 8.73 -1.15 1.38
C SER A 44 9.11 -2.62 1.26
N VAL A 45 9.14 -3.18 0.04
CA VAL A 45 9.55 -4.56 -0.20
C VAL A 45 11.01 -4.79 0.20
N LEU A 46 11.91 -3.85 -0.13
CA LEU A 46 13.32 -3.92 0.30
C LEU A 46 13.44 -3.89 1.83
N LEU A 47 12.76 -2.95 2.50
CA LEU A 47 12.77 -2.86 3.96
C LEU A 47 12.17 -4.11 4.63
N THR A 48 11.20 -4.73 3.99
CA THR A 48 10.61 -5.99 4.45
C THR A 48 11.61 -7.13 4.30
N GLY A 49 12.35 -7.19 3.17
CA GLY A 49 13.40 -8.17 2.94
C GLY A 49 14.53 -8.11 3.97
N PHE A 50 14.88 -6.91 4.42
CA PHE A 50 15.85 -6.69 5.51
C PHE A 50 15.26 -6.86 6.93
N ASN A 51 13.98 -7.24 7.04
CA ASN A 51 13.27 -7.39 8.32
C ASN A 51 13.23 -6.09 9.17
N ILE A 52 13.31 -4.94 8.51
CA ILE A 52 13.24 -3.62 9.14
C ILE A 52 11.78 -3.15 9.22
N TYR A 53 11.02 -3.32 8.13
CA TYR A 53 9.64 -2.86 8.05
C TYR A 53 8.71 -3.46 9.12
N PRO A 54 8.79 -4.75 9.48
CA PRO A 54 7.98 -5.32 10.55
C PRO A 54 8.23 -4.67 11.93
N LYS A 55 9.45 -4.19 12.19
CA LYS A 55 9.78 -3.45 13.42
C LYS A 55 9.13 -2.07 13.42
N ILE A 56 9.15 -1.37 12.28
CA ILE A 56 8.49 -0.07 12.09
C ILE A 56 6.97 -0.25 12.25
N ALA A 57 6.39 -1.29 11.67
CA ALA A 57 4.97 -1.58 11.75
C ALA A 57 4.51 -1.89 13.19
N LYS A 58 5.28 -2.63 13.95
CA LYS A 58 5.02 -2.88 15.39
C LYS A 58 5.01 -1.58 16.21
N TRP A 59 5.88 -0.65 15.89
CA TRP A 59 5.96 0.63 16.61
C TRP A 59 4.88 1.62 16.14
N GLY A 60 4.65 1.71 14.83
CA GLY A 60 3.77 2.68 14.18
C GLY A 60 2.29 2.25 14.13
N GLY A 61 2.02 0.95 14.26
CA GLY A 61 0.65 0.41 14.20
C GLY A 61 -0.04 0.77 12.87
N ALA A 62 -1.27 1.27 12.97
CA ALA A 62 -2.10 1.61 11.80
C ALA A 62 -1.41 2.61 10.84
N GLY A 63 -0.58 3.53 11.35
CA GLY A 63 0.12 4.50 10.51
C GLY A 63 1.14 3.90 9.54
N ALA A 64 1.65 2.71 9.85
CA ALA A 64 2.53 1.96 8.94
C ALA A 64 1.78 0.91 8.12
N LEU A 65 0.60 0.46 8.57
CA LEU A 65 -0.15 -0.62 7.93
C LEU A 65 -1.13 -0.12 6.86
N VAL A 66 -1.71 1.06 7.05
CA VAL A 66 -2.73 1.62 6.14
C VAL A 66 -2.15 2.14 4.81
N PRO A 67 -0.99 2.82 4.77
CA PRO A 67 -0.41 3.28 3.52
C PRO A 67 -0.07 2.13 2.56
N ILE A 68 0.16 2.47 1.27
CA ILE A 68 0.54 1.50 0.22
C ILE A 68 1.79 0.69 0.58
N THR A 69 2.68 1.26 1.39
CA THR A 69 3.86 0.59 1.93
C THR A 69 3.50 -0.56 2.87
N GLY A 70 2.45 -0.40 3.68
CA GLY A 70 1.91 -1.47 4.53
C GLY A 70 1.30 -2.60 3.70
N PHE A 71 0.57 -2.26 2.64
CA PHE A 71 0.05 -3.26 1.71
C PHE A 71 1.18 -4.05 1.05
N ALA A 72 2.22 -3.39 0.55
CA ALA A 72 3.40 -4.03 -0.03
C ALA A 72 4.09 -4.97 0.97
N ASN A 73 4.23 -4.55 2.23
CA ASN A 73 4.76 -5.40 3.29
C ASN A 73 3.87 -6.62 3.56
N SER A 74 2.55 -6.46 3.53
CA SER A 74 1.59 -7.56 3.77
C SER A 74 1.65 -8.66 2.71
N VAL A 75 2.14 -8.34 1.52
CA VAL A 75 2.39 -9.28 0.42
C VAL A 75 3.80 -9.86 0.50
N ALA A 76 4.80 -9.00 0.72
CA ALA A 76 6.21 -9.40 0.71
C ALA A 76 6.62 -10.25 1.92
N ALA A 77 6.13 -9.93 3.11
CA ALA A 77 6.48 -10.65 4.33
C ALA A 77 6.07 -12.14 4.27
N PRO A 78 4.81 -12.49 3.94
CA PRO A 78 4.42 -13.89 3.76
C PRO A 78 5.19 -14.59 2.62
N ALA A 79 5.50 -13.89 1.53
CA ALA A 79 6.28 -14.45 0.43
C ALA A 79 7.68 -14.90 0.88
N ILE A 80 8.29 -14.17 1.80
CA ILE A 80 9.61 -14.48 2.34
C ILE A 80 9.50 -15.59 3.41
N GLU A 81 8.53 -15.45 4.32
CA GLU A 81 8.38 -16.34 5.48
C GLU A 81 7.96 -17.76 5.08
N TYR A 82 7.01 -17.89 4.15
CA TYR A 82 6.47 -19.18 3.72
C TYR A 82 7.12 -19.77 2.47
N LYS A 83 8.27 -19.23 2.06
CA LYS A 83 9.03 -19.73 0.91
C LYS A 83 9.38 -21.23 1.02
N LYS A 84 9.58 -21.74 2.24
CA LYS A 84 9.91 -23.14 2.49
C LYS A 84 8.74 -24.10 2.33
N GLU A 85 7.50 -23.60 2.39
CA GLU A 85 6.28 -24.42 2.29
C GLU A 85 5.82 -24.65 0.84
N GLY A 86 6.57 -24.13 -0.14
CA GLY A 86 6.28 -24.27 -1.57
C GLY A 86 5.61 -23.03 -2.18
N GLN A 87 5.60 -23.00 -3.52
CA GLN A 87 5.13 -21.82 -4.25
C GLN A 87 3.60 -21.66 -4.24
N VAL A 88 2.86 -22.75 -4.35
CA VAL A 88 1.39 -22.71 -4.46
C VAL A 88 0.73 -22.69 -3.09
N MET A 89 1.01 -23.68 -2.24
CA MET A 89 0.37 -23.83 -0.93
C MET A 89 0.98 -22.92 0.15
N GLY A 90 2.26 -22.60 0.05
CA GLY A 90 2.92 -21.65 0.94
C GLY A 90 2.74 -20.21 0.49
N ILE A 91 3.56 -19.77 -0.44
CA ILE A 91 3.61 -18.37 -0.88
C ILE A 91 2.26 -17.90 -1.45
N GLY A 92 1.69 -18.63 -2.41
CA GLY A 92 0.48 -18.23 -3.13
C GLY A 92 -0.72 -18.04 -2.20
N CYS A 93 -1.01 -19.01 -1.34
CA CYS A 93 -2.12 -18.90 -0.39
C CYS A 93 -1.91 -17.80 0.64
N LYS A 94 -0.69 -17.65 1.15
CA LYS A 94 -0.39 -16.71 2.25
C LYS A 94 -0.34 -15.25 1.81
N ILE A 95 0.13 -14.95 0.60
CA ILE A 95 0.10 -13.59 0.03
C ILE A 95 -1.34 -13.05 0.02
N PHE A 96 -2.30 -13.88 -0.41
CA PHE A 96 -3.70 -13.46 -0.52
C PHE A 96 -4.46 -13.43 0.81
N THR A 97 -3.88 -13.90 1.91
CA THR A 97 -4.56 -13.88 3.22
C THR A 97 -4.93 -12.47 3.67
N ILE A 98 -4.07 -11.49 3.42
CA ILE A 98 -4.31 -10.08 3.74
C ILE A 98 -4.68 -9.29 2.49
N ALA A 99 -3.95 -9.49 1.38
CA ALA A 99 -4.20 -8.77 0.14
C ALA A 99 -5.57 -9.09 -0.47
N GLY A 100 -6.05 -10.33 -0.35
CA GLY A 100 -7.36 -10.75 -0.86
C GLY A 100 -8.53 -9.92 -0.31
N PRO A 101 -8.72 -9.88 1.02
CA PRO A 101 -9.76 -9.05 1.62
C PRO A 101 -9.66 -7.56 1.27
N VAL A 102 -8.44 -6.99 1.24
CA VAL A 102 -8.25 -5.57 0.87
C VAL A 102 -8.74 -5.28 -0.55
N ILE A 103 -8.35 -6.13 -1.50
CA ILE A 103 -8.79 -6.00 -2.90
C ILE A 103 -10.30 -6.19 -3.02
N LEU A 104 -10.86 -7.22 -2.37
CA LEU A 104 -12.28 -7.52 -2.40
C LEU A 104 -13.12 -6.37 -1.87
N TYR A 105 -12.79 -5.85 -0.69
CA TYR A 105 -13.50 -4.72 -0.10
C TYR A 105 -13.31 -3.43 -0.91
N GLY A 106 -12.13 -3.21 -1.48
CA GLY A 106 -11.87 -2.08 -2.38
C GLY A 106 -12.77 -2.10 -3.60
N ILE A 107 -12.84 -3.23 -4.30
CA ILE A 107 -13.72 -3.41 -5.47
C ILE A 107 -15.19 -3.26 -5.08
N PHE A 108 -15.62 -3.92 -4.01
CA PHE A 108 -17.00 -3.87 -3.55
C PHE A 108 -17.43 -2.44 -3.19
N THR A 109 -16.60 -1.73 -2.43
CA THR A 109 -16.88 -0.34 -2.04
C THR A 109 -16.93 0.58 -3.25
N SER A 110 -16.00 0.43 -4.18
CA SER A 110 -15.98 1.23 -5.42
C SER A 110 -17.22 0.97 -6.28
N TRP A 111 -17.67 -0.29 -6.36
CA TRP A 111 -18.88 -0.66 -7.08
C TRP A 111 -20.14 -0.03 -6.46
N VAL A 112 -20.29 -0.13 -5.13
CA VAL A 112 -21.42 0.49 -4.39
C VAL A 112 -21.43 2.00 -4.59
N LEU A 113 -20.28 2.66 -4.43
CA LEU A 113 -20.16 4.10 -4.64
C LEU A 113 -20.43 4.50 -6.09
N GLY A 114 -19.99 3.69 -7.05
CA GLY A 114 -20.29 3.89 -8.47
C GLY A 114 -21.78 3.84 -8.77
N ILE A 115 -22.52 2.90 -8.18
CA ILE A 115 -23.99 2.82 -8.30
C ILE A 115 -24.65 4.06 -7.68
N VAL A 116 -24.24 4.43 -6.45
CA VAL A 116 -24.77 5.61 -5.79
C VAL A 116 -24.52 6.87 -6.64
N TYR A 117 -23.33 7.02 -7.17
CA TYR A 117 -22.99 8.13 -8.05
C TYR A 117 -23.82 8.13 -9.34
N CYS A 118 -24.05 6.95 -9.93
CA CYS A 118 -24.87 6.80 -11.14
C CYS A 118 -26.34 7.20 -10.91
N ILE A 119 -26.88 6.89 -9.72
CA ILE A 119 -28.28 7.20 -9.38
C ILE A 119 -28.45 8.68 -9.00
N PHE A 120 -27.53 9.22 -8.18
CA PHE A 120 -27.62 10.58 -7.65
C PHE A 120 -26.84 11.60 -8.46
N GLY A 121 -25.80 11.21 -9.19
CA GLY A 121 -24.93 12.09 -9.97
C GLY A 121 -25.46 12.51 -11.34
N LYS A 122 -26.66 12.06 -11.75
CA LYS A 122 -27.34 12.49 -13.01
C LYS A 122 -27.92 13.91 -12.95
N GLY A 123 -27.57 14.69 -11.95
CA GLY A 123 -28.08 16.03 -11.73
C GLY A 123 -27.07 17.17 -11.98
N VAL A 124 -25.91 16.91 -12.62
CA VAL A 124 -24.94 17.97 -12.98
C VAL A 124 -24.53 17.76 -14.43
#